data_2d4a5e9790acee3d1aadc36293c83613
#
_entry.id   2d4a5e9790acee3d1aadc36293c83613
#
_cell.length_a   1.000
_cell.length_b   1.000
_cell.length_c   1.000
_cell.angle_alpha   90.00
_cell.angle_beta   90.00
_cell.angle_gamma   90.00
#
_symmetry.space_group_name_H-M   'P 1'
#
loop_
_entity.id
_entity.type
_entity.pdbx_description
1 polymer ?
#
loop_
_entity_poly.entity_id
_entity_poly.type
_entity_poly.pdbx_seq_one_letter_code
_entity_poly.pdbx_strand_id
1 'polypeptide(L)'
;VHRILFEGKRAIGAEVECGGERFTVEGDQIVLSAGAIASPHILMLSGVGPAGQLKKHGIEVVHELPGVGQNLRDHPIVPVVYKVKDDFPQDPKAPRYQLALRYTATGSEDRNDMQILPSAFSSPIGAPDPYEQEGVRFTCVLELANGFGELTLASGDPTVQPHLNYRYLEDAWDRER
;
A
#
# COMPACT_ATOMS: atom_id res chain seq x y z
N VAL A 1 11.63 10.20 9.76
CA VAL A 1 10.77 11.36 10.13
C VAL A 1 9.81 10.90 11.20
N HIS A 2 9.76 11.60 12.33
CA HIS A 2 8.86 11.27 13.43
C HIS A 2 7.51 11.99 13.30
N ARG A 3 7.57 13.31 13.04
CA ARG A 3 6.37 14.14 12.90
C ARG A 3 6.69 15.46 12.21
N ILE A 4 5.66 16.12 11.71
CA ILE A 4 5.70 17.51 11.27
C ILE A 4 5.48 18.41 12.46
N LEU A 5 6.20 19.51 12.52
CA LEU A 5 6.10 20.52 13.56
C LEU A 5 5.21 21.65 13.09
N PHE A 6 4.34 22.13 14.00
CA PHE A 6 3.38 23.19 13.72
C PHE A 6 3.54 24.36 14.68
N GLU A 7 3.35 25.57 14.17
CA GLU A 7 3.07 26.78 14.93
C GLU A 7 1.62 27.19 14.62
N GLY A 8 0.73 26.97 15.57
CA GLY A 8 -0.71 27.02 15.32
C GLY A 8 -1.12 26.00 14.25
N LYS A 9 -1.54 26.48 13.06
CA LYS A 9 -1.90 25.62 11.91
C LYS A 9 -0.87 25.67 10.77
N ARG A 10 0.25 26.37 10.95
CA ARG A 10 1.31 26.44 9.96
C ARG A 10 2.36 25.37 10.23
N ALA A 11 2.65 24.54 9.24
CA ALA A 11 3.80 23.64 9.30
C ALA A 11 5.10 24.45 9.19
N ILE A 12 6.03 24.24 10.11
CA ILE A 12 7.29 24.99 10.23
C ILE A 12 8.53 24.12 10.09
N GLY A 13 8.37 22.78 10.11
CA GLY A 13 9.50 21.86 10.03
C GLY A 13 9.09 20.43 10.28
N ALA A 14 10.09 19.58 10.45
CA ALA A 14 9.93 18.17 10.79
C ALA A 14 10.92 17.75 11.89
N GLU A 15 10.48 16.91 12.80
CA GLU A 15 11.34 16.17 13.71
C GLU A 15 11.81 14.91 13.02
N VAL A 16 13.11 14.73 12.92
CA VAL A 16 13.75 13.62 12.23
C VAL A 16 14.77 12.93 13.11
N GLU A 17 15.08 11.69 12.79
CA GLU A 17 16.13 10.92 13.43
C GLU A 17 17.08 10.35 12.37
N CYS A 18 18.37 10.49 12.60
CA CYS A 18 19.43 9.89 11.76
C CYS A 18 20.58 9.46 12.65
N GLY A 19 21.02 8.21 12.52
CA GLY A 19 22.12 7.67 13.32
C GLY A 19 21.87 7.65 14.83
N GLY A 20 20.61 7.63 15.27
CA GLY A 20 20.21 7.66 16.68
C GLY A 20 20.10 9.08 17.27
N GLU A 21 20.43 10.11 16.50
CA GLU A 21 20.26 11.51 16.91
C GLU A 21 18.94 12.07 16.38
N ARG A 22 18.18 12.74 17.24
CA ARG A 22 16.96 13.46 16.87
C ARG A 22 17.26 14.94 16.73
N PHE A 23 16.77 15.52 15.65
CA PHE A 23 16.92 16.95 15.38
C PHE A 23 15.73 17.48 14.57
N THR A 24 15.60 18.79 14.54
CA THR A 24 14.58 19.48 13.75
C THR A 24 15.17 20.01 12.46
N VAL A 25 14.42 19.81 11.38
CA VAL A 25 14.67 20.45 10.09
C VAL A 25 13.55 21.48 9.87
N GLU A 26 13.91 22.73 9.72
CA GLU A 26 12.96 23.83 9.50
C GLU A 26 12.80 24.12 8.00
N GLY A 27 11.65 24.67 7.60
CA GLY A 27 11.37 25.07 6.24
C GLY A 27 10.13 25.94 6.15
N ASP A 28 10.13 26.84 5.17
CA ASP A 28 8.99 27.72 4.89
C ASP A 28 7.82 26.98 4.22
N GLN A 29 8.12 25.88 3.57
CA GLN A 29 7.17 25.00 2.92
C GLN A 29 7.56 23.53 3.16
N ILE A 30 6.62 22.76 3.69
CA ILE A 30 6.81 21.34 3.96
C ILE A 30 6.02 20.51 2.95
N VAL A 31 6.72 19.64 2.22
CA VAL A 31 6.11 18.71 1.27
C VAL A 31 6.20 17.29 1.85
N LEU A 32 5.05 16.67 2.12
CA LEU A 32 4.96 15.31 2.59
C LEU A 32 4.63 14.35 1.43
N SER A 33 5.62 13.57 1.01
CA SER A 33 5.52 12.60 -0.11
C SER A 33 6.07 11.22 0.27
N ALA A 34 5.70 10.74 1.47
CA ALA A 34 6.19 9.48 2.02
C ALA A 34 5.39 8.24 1.56
N GLY A 35 4.50 8.38 0.58
CA GLY A 35 3.65 7.32 0.04
C GLY A 35 2.33 7.17 0.79
N ALA A 36 1.50 6.23 0.30
CA ALA A 36 0.11 6.04 0.73
C ALA A 36 -0.03 5.59 2.19
N ILE A 37 0.99 4.96 2.76
CA ILE A 37 1.00 4.46 4.14
C ILE A 37 1.69 5.47 5.07
N ALA A 38 2.90 5.90 4.74
CA ALA A 38 3.68 6.72 5.66
C ALA A 38 3.20 8.17 5.73
N SER A 39 2.67 8.76 4.65
CA SER A 39 2.14 10.13 4.68
C SER A 39 0.98 10.30 5.66
N PRO A 40 -0.11 9.52 5.60
CA PRO A 40 -1.19 9.63 6.58
C PRO A 40 -0.73 9.24 7.99
N HIS A 41 0.19 8.30 8.13
CA HIS A 41 0.78 7.93 9.42
C HIS A 41 1.49 9.13 10.06
N ILE A 42 2.40 9.79 9.33
CA ILE A 42 3.12 10.97 9.79
C ILE A 42 2.13 12.12 10.11
N LEU A 43 1.11 12.36 9.30
CA LEU A 43 0.08 13.37 9.59
C LEU A 43 -0.60 13.11 10.92
N MET A 44 -1.04 11.89 11.18
CA MET A 44 -1.68 11.53 12.45
C MET A 44 -0.73 11.68 13.64
N LEU A 45 0.51 11.22 13.53
CA LEU A 45 1.54 11.41 14.56
C LEU A 45 1.86 12.90 14.82
N SER A 46 1.55 13.76 13.85
CA SER A 46 1.73 15.20 13.92
C SER A 46 0.49 15.95 14.45
N GLY A 47 -0.55 15.22 14.85
CA GLY A 47 -1.79 15.81 15.36
C GLY A 47 -2.80 16.21 14.27
N VAL A 48 -2.62 15.76 13.04
CA VAL A 48 -3.56 16.03 11.93
C VAL A 48 -4.25 14.73 11.52
N GLY A 49 -5.54 14.61 11.84
CA GLY A 49 -6.28 13.37 11.57
C GLY A 49 -7.59 13.28 12.38
N PRO A 50 -8.19 12.08 12.46
CA PRO A 50 -9.41 11.85 13.24
C PRO A 50 -9.17 12.07 14.74
N ALA A 51 -9.78 13.10 15.32
CA ALA A 51 -9.51 13.54 16.71
C ALA A 51 -9.68 12.44 17.76
N GLY A 52 -10.69 11.57 17.58
CA GLY A 52 -10.91 10.43 18.50
C GLY A 52 -9.74 9.45 18.51
N GLN A 53 -9.15 9.17 17.37
CA GLN A 53 -8.00 8.29 17.22
C GLN A 53 -6.74 8.93 17.81
N LEU A 54 -6.48 10.21 17.51
CA LEU A 54 -5.32 10.94 18.02
C LEU A 54 -5.33 10.97 19.55
N LYS A 55 -6.46 11.34 20.15
CA LYS A 55 -6.64 11.37 21.62
C LYS A 55 -6.42 10.01 22.28
N LYS A 56 -6.85 8.92 21.65
CA LYS A 56 -6.63 7.55 22.14
C LYS A 56 -5.15 7.23 22.32
N HIS A 57 -4.29 7.81 21.51
CA HIS A 57 -2.84 7.62 21.56
C HIS A 57 -2.08 8.76 22.24
N GLY A 58 -2.80 9.67 22.94
CA GLY A 58 -2.20 10.79 23.66
C GLY A 58 -1.62 11.88 22.78
N ILE A 59 -2.04 11.93 21.51
CA ILE A 59 -1.58 12.91 20.51
C ILE A 59 -2.48 14.13 20.58
N GLU A 60 -1.87 15.32 20.77
CA GLU A 60 -2.59 16.60 20.73
C GLU A 60 -3.15 16.86 19.33
N VAL A 61 -4.41 17.30 19.27
CA VAL A 61 -5.08 17.58 18.00
C VAL A 61 -4.73 18.98 17.52
N VAL A 62 -3.88 19.08 16.51
CA VAL A 62 -3.57 20.33 15.80
C VAL A 62 -4.69 20.68 14.84
N HIS A 63 -5.16 19.68 14.09
CA HIS A 63 -6.26 19.86 13.15
C HIS A 63 -7.06 18.57 12.98
N GLU A 64 -8.36 18.64 13.24
CA GLU A 64 -9.24 17.51 12.97
C GLU A 64 -9.47 17.36 11.46
N LEU A 65 -9.06 16.23 10.94
CA LEU A 65 -9.17 15.88 9.51
C LEU A 65 -9.59 14.42 9.38
N PRO A 66 -10.91 14.11 9.40
CA PRO A 66 -11.41 12.73 9.45
C PRO A 66 -11.01 11.85 8.26
N GLY A 67 -10.68 12.46 7.11
CA GLY A 67 -10.26 11.72 5.91
C GLY A 67 -8.85 11.14 5.96
N VAL A 68 -8.01 11.56 6.91
CA VAL A 68 -6.65 11.02 7.04
C VAL A 68 -6.72 9.56 7.49
N GLY A 69 -6.07 8.69 6.74
CA GLY A 69 -6.11 7.24 6.94
C GLY A 69 -7.33 6.54 6.33
N GLN A 70 -8.29 7.28 5.75
CA GLN A 70 -9.44 6.70 5.08
C GLN A 70 -9.18 6.46 3.60
N ASN A 71 -10.06 5.64 2.97
CA ASN A 71 -9.99 5.32 1.55
C ASN A 71 -8.67 4.65 1.13
N LEU A 72 -8.13 3.78 1.99
CA LEU A 72 -6.96 2.96 1.66
C LEU A 72 -7.36 1.98 0.56
N ARG A 73 -6.67 2.07 -0.59
CA ARG A 73 -6.90 1.19 -1.74
C ARG A 73 -5.62 0.50 -2.13
N ASP A 74 -5.75 -0.76 -2.50
CA ASP A 74 -4.69 -1.57 -3.07
C ASP A 74 -5.32 -2.59 -4.01
N HIS A 75 -4.52 -3.27 -4.80
CA HIS A 75 -4.98 -4.23 -5.79
C HIS A 75 -5.17 -5.61 -5.16
N PRO A 76 -6.40 -6.13 -5.02
CA PRO A 76 -6.61 -7.54 -4.70
C PRO A 76 -5.94 -8.43 -5.75
N ILE A 77 -5.12 -9.38 -5.31
CA ILE A 77 -4.35 -10.26 -6.18
C ILE A 77 -4.65 -11.72 -5.86
N VAL A 78 -5.00 -12.49 -6.88
CA VAL A 78 -5.18 -13.93 -6.78
C VAL A 78 -4.21 -14.63 -7.74
N PRO A 79 -3.23 -15.40 -7.22
CA PRO A 79 -2.36 -16.20 -8.07
C PRO A 79 -3.00 -17.53 -8.43
N VAL A 80 -2.91 -17.90 -9.70
CA VAL A 80 -3.22 -19.24 -10.21
C VAL A 80 -1.92 -19.86 -10.72
N VAL A 81 -1.53 -20.99 -10.14
CA VAL A 81 -0.25 -21.63 -10.40
C VAL A 81 -0.48 -22.97 -11.10
N TYR A 82 0.26 -23.22 -12.17
CA TYR A 82 0.25 -24.47 -12.89
C TYR A 82 1.64 -25.08 -12.92
N LYS A 83 1.72 -26.40 -12.68
CA LYS A 83 2.90 -27.18 -12.99
C LYS A 83 2.98 -27.34 -14.52
N VAL A 84 4.13 -27.11 -15.12
CA VAL A 84 4.35 -27.46 -16.52
C VAL A 84 4.55 -28.97 -16.66
N LYS A 85 4.30 -29.49 -17.87
CA LYS A 85 4.58 -30.89 -18.15
C LYS A 85 6.07 -31.16 -18.14
N ASP A 86 6.47 -32.38 -17.78
CA ASP A 86 7.88 -32.74 -17.64
C ASP A 86 8.66 -32.70 -18.99
N ASP A 87 7.97 -32.77 -20.11
CA ASP A 87 8.52 -32.65 -21.47
C ASP A 87 8.54 -31.19 -22.00
N PHE A 88 8.06 -30.23 -21.24
CA PHE A 88 8.07 -28.83 -21.63
C PHE A 88 9.30 -28.10 -21.04
N PRO A 89 10.25 -27.71 -21.90
CA PRO A 89 11.47 -27.07 -21.42
C PRO A 89 11.16 -25.66 -20.92
N GLN A 90 11.56 -25.37 -19.67
CA GLN A 90 11.59 -24.01 -19.13
C GLN A 90 13.02 -23.46 -19.18
N ASP A 91 13.21 -22.30 -19.78
CA ASP A 91 14.48 -21.59 -19.74
C ASP A 91 14.62 -20.84 -18.39
N PRO A 92 15.55 -21.25 -17.50
CA PRO A 92 15.76 -20.60 -16.22
C PRO A 92 16.26 -19.14 -16.35
N LYS A 93 16.70 -18.73 -17.53
CA LYS A 93 17.13 -17.35 -17.82
C LYS A 93 16.04 -16.50 -18.48
N ALA A 94 14.87 -17.07 -18.75
CA ALA A 94 13.76 -16.30 -19.33
C ALA A 94 13.35 -15.15 -18.44
N PRO A 95 12.99 -13.99 -18.99
CA PRO A 95 12.40 -12.91 -18.22
C PRO A 95 11.15 -13.39 -17.47
N ARG A 96 11.04 -13.03 -16.17
CA ARG A 96 9.91 -13.44 -15.34
C ARG A 96 8.58 -13.01 -15.93
N TYR A 97 8.48 -11.76 -16.35
CA TYR A 97 7.31 -11.17 -16.98
C TYR A 97 7.66 -10.72 -18.39
N GLN A 98 6.88 -11.17 -19.37
CA GLN A 98 7.11 -10.85 -20.78
C GLN A 98 5.93 -10.12 -21.40
N LEU A 99 4.75 -10.26 -20.79
CA LEU A 99 3.53 -9.62 -21.25
C LEU A 99 2.56 -9.38 -20.09
N ALA A 100 1.58 -8.53 -20.32
CA ALA A 100 0.45 -8.27 -19.44
C ALA A 100 -0.82 -8.20 -20.28
N LEU A 101 -1.87 -8.87 -19.84
CA LEU A 101 -3.20 -8.69 -20.38
C LEU A 101 -3.96 -7.70 -19.48
N ARG A 102 -4.44 -6.61 -20.09
CA ARG A 102 -5.43 -5.73 -19.46
C ARG A 102 -6.75 -5.86 -20.17
N TYR A 103 -7.83 -5.96 -19.39
CA TYR A 103 -9.17 -6.10 -19.95
C TYR A 103 -10.21 -5.48 -19.03
N THR A 104 -11.40 -5.27 -19.56
CA THR A 104 -12.56 -4.78 -18.81
C THR A 104 -13.40 -5.97 -18.40
N ALA A 105 -13.72 -6.11 -17.12
CA ALA A 105 -14.60 -7.17 -16.64
C ALA A 105 -15.99 -7.08 -17.30
N THR A 106 -16.63 -8.22 -17.51
CA THR A 106 -17.98 -8.25 -18.06
C THR A 106 -18.93 -7.47 -17.18
N GLY A 107 -19.64 -6.50 -17.73
CA GLY A 107 -20.57 -5.62 -17.02
C GLY A 107 -19.90 -4.43 -16.30
N SER A 108 -18.58 -4.26 -16.41
CA SER A 108 -17.89 -3.09 -15.86
C SER A 108 -18.00 -1.88 -16.80
N GLU A 109 -18.20 -0.71 -16.21
CA GLU A 109 -18.10 0.59 -16.89
C GLU A 109 -16.66 1.15 -16.85
N ASP A 110 -15.82 0.60 -15.95
CA ASP A 110 -14.43 1.01 -15.78
C ASP A 110 -13.53 0.29 -16.79
N ARG A 111 -12.96 1.05 -17.71
CA ARG A 111 -12.08 0.48 -18.73
C ARG A 111 -10.78 -0.05 -18.12
N ASN A 112 -10.40 -1.30 -18.48
CA ASN A 112 -9.16 -1.95 -18.06
C ASN A 112 -9.05 -2.10 -16.53
N ASP A 113 -10.14 -2.41 -15.88
CA ASP A 113 -10.24 -2.62 -14.43
C ASP A 113 -9.63 -3.95 -13.96
N MET A 114 -9.27 -4.83 -14.90
CA MET A 114 -8.66 -6.13 -14.62
C MET A 114 -7.33 -6.29 -15.34
N GLN A 115 -6.41 -7.04 -14.70
CA GLN A 115 -5.13 -7.40 -15.29
C GLN A 115 -4.78 -8.87 -15.01
N ILE A 116 -4.15 -9.53 -15.98
CA ILE A 116 -3.50 -10.82 -15.77
C ILE A 116 -2.02 -10.67 -16.16
N LEU A 117 -1.15 -11.04 -15.23
CA LEU A 117 0.30 -11.06 -15.42
C LEU A 117 0.77 -12.51 -15.44
N PRO A 118 1.00 -13.11 -16.63
CA PRO A 118 1.67 -14.39 -16.73
C PRO A 118 3.14 -14.26 -16.33
N SER A 119 3.60 -15.20 -15.52
CA SER A 119 5.00 -15.33 -15.13
C SER A 119 5.55 -16.67 -15.64
N ALA A 120 6.75 -16.64 -16.18
CA ALA A 120 7.47 -17.84 -16.61
C ALA A 120 7.84 -18.78 -15.44
N PHE A 121 7.68 -18.34 -14.19
CA PHE A 121 8.00 -19.12 -12.99
C PHE A 121 6.85 -19.10 -12.00
N SER A 122 6.69 -20.20 -11.26
CA SER A 122 5.61 -20.37 -10.27
C SER A 122 5.88 -19.66 -8.93
N SER A 123 7.15 -19.35 -8.63
CA SER A 123 7.56 -18.71 -7.38
C SER A 123 6.85 -17.38 -7.13
N PRO A 124 6.51 -17.04 -5.86
CA PRO A 124 5.91 -15.76 -5.50
C PRO A 124 6.86 -14.58 -5.77
N ILE A 125 6.29 -13.38 -5.89
CA ILE A 125 7.08 -12.14 -5.90
C ILE A 125 7.79 -12.02 -4.55
N GLY A 126 9.10 -11.71 -4.57
CA GLY A 126 9.89 -11.59 -3.34
C GLY A 126 10.39 -12.90 -2.76
N ALA A 127 10.20 -14.04 -3.43
CA ALA A 127 10.85 -15.29 -3.05
C ALA A 127 12.38 -15.13 -3.06
N PRO A 128 13.11 -15.80 -2.14
CA PRO A 128 14.58 -15.75 -2.08
C PRO A 128 15.25 -16.13 -3.40
N ASP A 129 14.74 -17.17 -4.05
CA ASP A 129 15.06 -17.48 -5.45
C ASP A 129 13.75 -17.43 -6.30
N PRO A 130 13.57 -16.37 -7.08
CA PRO A 130 12.37 -16.24 -7.90
C PRO A 130 12.32 -17.22 -9.07
N TYR A 131 13.40 -17.94 -9.37
CA TYR A 131 13.53 -18.85 -10.52
C TYR A 131 13.59 -20.33 -10.10
N GLU A 132 13.60 -20.64 -8.82
CA GLU A 132 13.79 -22.00 -8.30
C GLU A 132 12.61 -22.93 -8.59
N GLN A 133 11.40 -22.41 -8.73
CA GLN A 133 10.20 -23.25 -8.86
C GLN A 133 9.80 -23.44 -10.33
N GLU A 134 9.75 -24.71 -10.74
CA GLU A 134 9.17 -25.12 -12.01
C GLU A 134 7.67 -24.83 -12.06
N GLY A 135 7.20 -24.32 -13.19
CA GLY A 135 5.80 -24.01 -13.41
C GLY A 135 5.58 -22.61 -13.94
N VAL A 136 4.32 -22.26 -14.12
CA VAL A 136 3.88 -20.93 -14.56
C VAL A 136 2.88 -20.38 -13.57
N ARG A 137 2.85 -19.07 -13.44
CA ARG A 137 1.90 -18.35 -12.59
C ARG A 137 1.13 -17.33 -13.42
N PHE A 138 -0.17 -17.29 -13.20
CA PHE A 138 -1.02 -16.20 -13.65
C PHE A 138 -1.40 -15.38 -12.42
N THR A 139 -0.95 -14.15 -12.34
CA THR A 139 -1.33 -13.23 -11.28
C THR A 139 -2.54 -12.44 -11.77
N CYS A 140 -3.73 -12.77 -11.26
CA CYS A 140 -4.98 -12.07 -11.55
C CYS A 140 -5.11 -10.90 -10.59
N VAL A 141 -5.32 -9.70 -11.13
CA VAL A 141 -5.31 -8.44 -10.39
C VAL A 141 -6.59 -7.68 -10.68
N LEU A 142 -7.28 -7.25 -9.63
CA LEU A 142 -8.34 -6.25 -9.71
C LEU A 142 -7.69 -4.87 -9.56
N GLU A 143 -7.56 -4.15 -10.69
CA GLU A 143 -6.84 -2.85 -10.74
C GLU A 143 -7.67 -1.70 -10.19
N LEU A 144 -8.98 -1.70 -10.43
CA LEU A 144 -9.89 -0.64 -10.01
C LEU A 144 -10.95 -1.19 -9.05
N ALA A 145 -10.53 -1.50 -7.82
CA ALA A 145 -11.45 -1.95 -6.78
C ALA A 145 -12.42 -0.83 -6.36
N ASN A 146 -13.70 -1.15 -6.19
CA ASN A 146 -14.70 -0.26 -5.59
C ASN A 146 -14.52 -0.18 -4.08
N GLY A 147 -14.21 -1.32 -3.46
CA GLY A 147 -13.93 -1.43 -2.04
C GLY A 147 -12.75 -0.57 -1.61
N PHE A 148 -12.80 -0.13 -0.38
CA PHE A 148 -11.74 0.64 0.25
C PHE A 148 -11.64 0.32 1.73
N GLY A 149 -10.44 0.43 2.24
CA GLY A 149 -10.12 0.20 3.62
C GLY A 149 -9.69 1.46 4.36
N GLU A 150 -8.99 1.24 5.45
CA GLU A 150 -8.52 2.31 6.32
C GLU A 150 -7.15 1.99 6.91
N LEU A 151 -6.44 3.05 7.26
CA LEU A 151 -5.22 3.04 8.04
C LEU A 151 -5.50 3.70 9.38
N THR A 152 -5.14 3.03 10.48
CA THR A 152 -5.32 3.56 11.83
C THR A 152 -4.02 3.47 12.62
N LEU A 153 -3.83 4.38 13.59
CA LEU A 153 -2.67 4.31 14.47
C LEU A 153 -2.73 3.06 15.36
N ALA A 154 -1.61 2.36 15.43
CA ALA A 154 -1.37 1.30 16.42
C ALA A 154 -0.75 1.86 17.71
N SER A 155 -0.01 2.96 17.61
CA SER A 155 0.72 3.61 18.70
C SER A 155 0.97 5.08 18.38
N GLY A 156 1.33 5.87 19.40
CA GLY A 156 1.93 7.19 19.24
C GLY A 156 3.45 7.14 18.93
N ASP A 157 4.04 5.96 18.94
CA ASP A 157 5.45 5.75 18.58
C ASP A 157 5.61 5.68 17.07
N PRO A 158 6.40 6.57 16.44
CA PRO A 158 6.60 6.59 14.98
C PRO A 158 7.30 5.36 14.42
N THR A 159 7.94 4.54 15.24
CA THR A 159 8.61 3.30 14.82
C THR A 159 7.65 2.12 14.71
N VAL A 160 6.45 2.23 15.29
CA VAL A 160 5.40 1.21 15.25
C VAL A 160 4.55 1.41 14.00
N GLN A 161 4.48 0.37 13.16
CA GLN A 161 3.66 0.39 11.95
C GLN A 161 2.17 0.61 12.27
N PRO A 162 1.45 1.39 11.46
CA PRO A 162 0.01 1.54 11.62
C PRO A 162 -0.73 0.25 11.28
N HIS A 163 -1.95 0.11 11.75
CA HIS A 163 -2.84 -0.95 11.30
C HIS A 163 -3.35 -0.63 9.90
N LEU A 164 -3.24 -1.60 8.98
CA LEU A 164 -3.74 -1.53 7.61
C LEU A 164 -4.89 -2.53 7.48
N ASN A 165 -6.09 -2.02 7.27
CA ASN A 165 -7.24 -2.83 6.97
C ASN A 165 -7.71 -2.52 5.55
N TYR A 166 -7.29 -3.33 4.60
CA TYR A 166 -7.61 -3.14 3.18
C TYR A 166 -9.06 -3.47 2.82
N ARG A 167 -9.73 -4.29 3.63
CA ARG A 167 -11.10 -4.78 3.37
C ARG A 167 -11.27 -5.38 1.97
N TYR A 168 -10.26 -6.15 1.54
CA TYR A 168 -10.29 -6.79 0.23
C TYR A 168 -11.54 -7.63 0.04
N LEU A 169 -12.18 -7.45 -1.13
CA LEU A 169 -13.34 -8.22 -1.56
C LEU A 169 -14.57 -8.14 -0.60
N GLU A 170 -14.67 -7.12 0.26
CA GLU A 170 -15.89 -6.85 1.02
C GLU A 170 -16.98 -6.27 0.14
N ASP A 171 -16.62 -5.54 -0.92
CA ASP A 171 -17.55 -5.08 -1.95
C ASP A 171 -18.05 -6.25 -2.80
N ALA A 172 -19.36 -6.31 -3.08
CA ALA A 172 -19.97 -7.42 -3.81
C ALA A 172 -19.54 -7.45 -5.28
N TRP A 173 -19.38 -6.28 -5.90
CA TRP A 173 -18.95 -6.15 -7.29
C TRP A 173 -17.47 -6.53 -7.47
N ASP A 174 -16.63 -6.18 -6.50
CA ASP A 174 -15.22 -6.62 -6.49
C ASP A 174 -15.08 -8.14 -6.43
N ARG A 175 -15.98 -8.81 -5.68
CA ARG A 175 -16.03 -10.28 -5.63
C ARG A 175 -16.51 -10.92 -6.93
N GLU A 176 -17.44 -10.27 -7.62
CA GLU A 176 -18.00 -10.79 -8.88
C GLU A 176 -16.99 -10.74 -10.02
N ARG A 177 -16.22 -9.70 -10.11
CA ARG A 177 -15.15 -9.52 -11.10
C ARG A 177 -13.98 -10.44 -10.88
#